data_2d479473b741b249c040b5e1f198e932
#
_entry.id   2d479473b741b249c040b5e1f198e932
#
_cell.length_a   1.000
_cell.length_b   1.000
_cell.length_c   1.000
_cell.angle_alpha   90.00
_cell.angle_beta   90.00
_cell.angle_gamma   90.00
#
_symmetry.space_group_name_H-M   'P 1'
#
loop_
_entity.id
_entity.type
_entity.pdbx_description
1 polymer ?
#
loop_
_entity_poly.entity_id
_entity_poly.type
_entity_poly.pdbx_seq_one_letter_code
_entity_poly.pdbx_strand_id
1 'polypeptide(L)'
;MGLILYVSGKNDSSATLLQVIITAIPDHEIEIHSSISELSERLHQSMLDVGIAVLHVASRAELMEIIYLGDLLKELRIVLVLPDNQPDTLDKAHILCPRFIVAAESDFKHLGSVLTKMVDLYDKTH
;
A
#
# COMPACT_ATOMS: atom_id res chain seq x y z
N MET A 1 -11.70 10.25 -3.00
CA MET A 1 -10.61 9.71 -2.16
C MET A 1 -9.48 9.20 -3.04
N GLY A 2 -8.25 9.55 -2.72
CA GLY A 2 -7.07 9.10 -3.44
C GLY A 2 -6.40 7.91 -2.79
N LEU A 3 -5.58 7.23 -3.56
CA LEU A 3 -4.76 6.11 -3.09
C LEU A 3 -3.31 6.37 -3.47
N ILE A 4 -2.40 6.12 -2.54
CA ILE A 4 -0.97 6.17 -2.81
C ILE A 4 -0.49 4.74 -3.06
N LEU A 5 0.20 4.53 -4.19
CA LEU A 5 0.85 3.26 -4.49
C LEU A 5 2.35 3.49 -4.48
N TYR A 6 3.04 2.81 -3.59
CA TYR A 6 4.50 2.80 -3.55
C TYR A 6 5.02 1.50 -4.15
N VAL A 7 5.90 1.62 -5.14
CA VAL A 7 6.50 0.48 -5.84
C VAL A 7 7.98 0.78 -6.07
N SER A 8 8.87 0.02 -5.47
CA SER A 8 10.30 0.21 -5.67
C SER A 8 10.78 -0.54 -6.91
N GLY A 9 10.81 0.14 -8.02
CA GLY A 9 11.25 -0.45 -9.28
C GLY A 9 10.10 -0.95 -10.13
N LYS A 10 10.42 -1.30 -11.36
CA LYS A 10 9.46 -1.80 -12.33
C LYS A 10 9.74 -3.26 -12.61
N ASN A 11 8.79 -4.11 -12.30
CA ASN A 11 8.86 -5.53 -12.62
C ASN A 11 7.45 -6.05 -12.92
N ASP A 12 7.34 -7.33 -13.27
CA ASP A 12 6.06 -7.92 -13.64
C ASP A 12 5.06 -7.90 -12.48
N SER A 13 5.55 -8.10 -11.27
CA SER A 13 4.72 -8.08 -10.08
C SER A 13 4.10 -6.70 -9.85
N SER A 14 4.89 -5.63 -10.00
CA SER A 14 4.38 -4.27 -9.82
C SER A 14 3.38 -3.88 -10.91
N ALA A 15 3.58 -4.33 -12.14
CA ALA A 15 2.64 -4.09 -13.23
C ALA A 15 1.31 -4.81 -12.97
N THR A 16 1.36 -6.05 -12.50
CA THR A 16 0.17 -6.82 -12.14
C THR A 16 -0.58 -6.15 -10.99
N LEU A 17 0.14 -5.70 -9.97
CA LEU A 17 -0.44 -5.01 -8.83
C LEU A 17 -1.18 -3.74 -9.26
N LEU A 18 -0.56 -2.92 -10.08
CA LEU A 18 -1.19 -1.69 -10.58
C LEU A 18 -2.46 -2.01 -11.36
N GLN A 19 -2.43 -3.04 -12.20
CA GLN A 19 -3.59 -3.45 -12.99
C GLN A 19 -4.75 -3.89 -12.09
N VAL A 20 -4.46 -4.65 -11.04
CA VAL A 20 -5.46 -5.09 -10.06
C VAL A 20 -6.11 -3.89 -9.38
N ILE A 21 -5.30 -2.91 -8.97
CA ILE A 21 -5.80 -1.70 -8.29
C ILE A 21 -6.70 -0.89 -9.23
N ILE A 22 -6.25 -0.63 -10.45
CA ILE A 22 -7.02 0.14 -11.43
C ILE A 22 -8.35 -0.54 -11.73
N THR A 23 -8.34 -1.86 -11.86
CA THR A 23 -9.55 -2.63 -12.15
C THR A 23 -10.53 -2.60 -10.97
N ALA A 24 -10.02 -2.65 -9.74
CA ALA A 24 -10.86 -2.66 -8.54
C ALA A 24 -11.49 -1.30 -8.24
N ILE A 25 -10.77 -0.22 -8.47
CA ILE A 25 -11.23 1.14 -8.13
C ILE A 25 -10.94 2.12 -9.27
N PRO A 26 -11.58 1.94 -10.45
CA PRO A 26 -11.25 2.72 -11.65
C PRO A 26 -11.54 4.21 -11.53
N ASP A 27 -12.44 4.61 -10.65
CA ASP A 27 -12.87 6.01 -10.53
C ASP A 27 -12.04 6.79 -9.48
N HIS A 28 -11.03 6.19 -8.90
CA HIS A 28 -10.22 6.82 -7.86
C HIS A 28 -8.85 7.22 -8.40
N GLU A 29 -8.32 8.32 -7.85
CA GLU A 29 -6.99 8.78 -8.21
C GLU A 29 -5.93 7.91 -7.56
N ILE A 30 -4.94 7.51 -8.34
CA ILE A 30 -3.83 6.69 -7.87
C ILE A 30 -2.54 7.47 -8.09
N GLU A 31 -1.84 7.79 -6.99
CA GLU A 31 -0.53 8.42 -7.05
C GLU A 31 0.52 7.32 -6.94
N ILE A 32 1.47 7.29 -7.86
CA ILE A 32 2.53 6.28 -7.88
C ILE A 32 3.85 6.92 -7.47
N HIS A 33 4.49 6.33 -6.46
CA HIS A 33 5.81 6.75 -6.01
C HIS A 33 6.76 5.57 -6.08
N SER A 34 7.97 5.79 -6.58
CA SER A 34 8.93 4.72 -6.83
C SER A 34 10.17 4.78 -5.95
N SER A 35 10.24 5.71 -5.02
CA SER A 35 11.34 5.79 -4.06
C SER A 35 10.84 6.19 -2.68
N ILE A 36 11.61 5.84 -1.66
CA ILE A 36 11.30 6.21 -0.27
C ILE A 36 11.32 7.74 -0.11
N SER A 37 12.23 8.42 -0.79
CA SER A 37 12.30 9.89 -0.76
C SER A 37 11.03 10.54 -1.28
N GLU A 38 10.53 10.07 -2.42
CA GLU A 38 9.26 10.57 -2.99
C GLU A 38 8.10 10.32 -2.04
N LEU A 39 8.02 9.11 -1.50
CA LEU A 39 6.98 8.75 -0.56
C LEU A 39 7.03 9.64 0.68
N SER A 40 8.21 9.83 1.25
CA SER A 40 8.41 10.67 2.43
C SER A 40 7.96 12.11 2.16
N GLU A 41 8.36 12.68 1.03
CA GLU A 41 7.96 14.03 0.66
C GLU A 41 6.43 14.15 0.55
N ARG A 42 5.79 13.18 -0.09
CA ARG A 42 4.35 13.19 -0.25
C ARG A 42 3.63 13.10 1.10
N LEU A 43 4.15 12.28 2.02
CA LEU A 43 3.54 12.09 3.33
C LEU A 43 3.65 13.33 4.23
N HIS A 44 4.58 14.24 3.93
CA HIS A 44 4.70 15.51 4.65
C HIS A 44 3.72 16.58 4.15
N GLN A 45 3.03 16.31 3.03
CA GLN A 45 2.01 17.21 2.50
C GLN A 45 0.65 16.89 3.09
N SER A 46 -0.35 17.70 2.79
CA SER A 46 -1.72 17.43 3.24
C SER A 46 -2.23 16.10 2.71
N MET A 47 -2.81 15.28 3.58
CA MET A 47 -3.34 13.95 3.27
C MET A 47 -4.86 13.91 3.32
N LEU A 48 -5.51 15.06 3.28
CA LEU A 48 -6.97 15.14 3.41
C LEU A 48 -7.74 14.40 2.32
N ASP A 49 -7.15 14.28 1.14
CA ASP A 49 -7.75 13.63 -0.02
C ASP A 49 -7.29 12.19 -0.23
N VAL A 50 -6.45 11.67 0.67
CA VAL A 50 -5.90 10.32 0.55
C VAL A 50 -6.34 9.47 1.73
N GLY A 51 -6.85 8.27 1.45
CA GLY A 51 -7.33 7.37 2.48
C GLY A 51 -6.61 6.04 2.55
N ILE A 52 -5.95 5.62 1.48
CA ILE A 52 -5.35 4.29 1.37
C ILE A 52 -3.92 4.40 0.86
N ALA A 53 -3.02 3.60 1.44
CA ALA A 53 -1.65 3.45 0.95
C ALA A 53 -1.39 1.97 0.67
N VAL A 54 -1.07 1.64 -0.57
CA VAL A 54 -0.64 0.30 -0.97
C VAL A 54 0.88 0.35 -1.14
N LEU A 55 1.58 -0.42 -0.32
CA LEU A 55 3.05 -0.37 -0.26
C LEU A 55 3.61 -1.70 -0.74
N HIS A 56 4.17 -1.71 -1.95
CA HIS A 56 4.83 -2.89 -2.52
C HIS A 56 6.30 -2.88 -2.11
N VAL A 57 6.64 -3.73 -1.15
CA VAL A 57 7.96 -3.77 -0.53
C VAL A 57 8.81 -4.82 -1.23
N ALA A 58 9.97 -4.42 -1.72
CA ALA A 58 10.85 -5.31 -2.48
C ALA A 58 11.82 -6.10 -1.59
N SER A 59 12.09 -5.62 -0.38
CA SER A 59 13.04 -6.27 0.52
C SER A 59 12.71 -5.94 1.97
N ARG A 60 13.27 -6.73 2.89
CA ARG A 60 13.11 -6.49 4.32
C ARG A 60 13.72 -5.16 4.75
N ALA A 61 14.85 -4.78 4.13
CA ALA A 61 15.49 -3.50 4.41
C ALA A 61 14.56 -2.33 4.05
N GLU A 62 13.87 -2.43 2.92
CA GLU A 62 12.91 -1.42 2.49
C GLU A 62 11.72 -1.35 3.44
N LEU A 63 11.26 -2.49 3.92
CA LEU A 63 10.19 -2.53 4.93
C LEU A 63 10.59 -1.76 6.18
N MET A 64 11.84 -1.89 6.63
CA MET A 64 12.33 -1.15 7.78
C MET A 64 12.32 0.37 7.53
N GLU A 65 12.69 0.80 6.32
CA GLU A 65 12.64 2.21 5.96
C GLU A 65 11.20 2.75 6.02
N ILE A 66 10.24 1.95 5.54
CA ILE A 66 8.82 2.32 5.59
C ILE A 66 8.33 2.39 7.04
N ILE A 67 8.79 1.50 7.90
CA ILE A 67 8.44 1.52 9.32
C ILE A 67 8.88 2.83 9.98
N TYR A 68 10.02 3.38 9.58
CA TYR A 68 10.46 4.70 10.07
C TYR A 68 9.51 5.83 9.66
N LEU A 69 8.73 5.64 8.60
CA LEU A 69 7.71 6.59 8.17
C LEU A 69 6.34 6.33 8.83
N GLY A 70 6.28 5.37 9.76
CA GLY A 70 5.02 4.91 10.34
C GLY A 70 4.15 6.01 10.93
N ASP A 71 4.75 7.00 11.59
CA ASP A 71 3.99 8.10 12.17
C ASP A 71 3.26 8.92 11.12
N LEU A 72 3.82 9.04 9.93
CA LEU A 72 3.20 9.76 8.82
C LEU A 72 2.11 8.92 8.13
N LEU A 73 2.13 7.61 8.35
CA LEU A 73 1.18 6.67 7.73
C LEU A 73 -0.03 6.35 8.62
N LYS A 74 -0.04 6.79 9.87
CA LYS A 74 -1.08 6.44 10.85
C LYS A 74 -2.50 6.72 10.40
N GLU A 75 -2.69 7.81 9.68
CA GLU A 75 -4.02 8.26 9.27
C GLU A 75 -4.53 7.52 8.04
N LEU A 76 -3.70 6.68 7.43
CA LEU A 76 -4.04 5.95 6.23
C LEU A 76 -4.35 4.50 6.53
N ARG A 77 -5.21 3.91 5.70
CA ARG A 77 -5.41 2.46 5.70
C ARG A 77 -4.32 1.84 4.86
N ILE A 78 -3.50 1.00 5.48
CA ILE A 78 -2.30 0.47 4.86
C ILE A 78 -2.55 -0.94 4.34
N VAL A 79 -2.16 -1.19 3.08
CA VAL A 79 -2.07 -2.52 2.50
C VAL A 79 -0.60 -2.78 2.19
N LEU A 80 -0.05 -3.86 2.74
CA LEU A 80 1.34 -4.22 2.51
C LEU A 80 1.45 -5.40 1.56
N VAL A 81 2.27 -5.26 0.53
CA VAL A 81 2.64 -6.37 -0.35
C VAL A 81 4.10 -6.69 -0.03
N LEU A 82 4.34 -7.85 0.57
CA LEU A 82 5.63 -8.22 1.14
C LEU A 82 6.50 -8.99 0.15
N PRO A 83 7.85 -8.93 0.30
CA PRO A 83 8.75 -9.64 -0.59
C PRO A 83 8.78 -11.15 -0.35
N ASP A 84 8.36 -11.58 0.86
CA ASP A 84 8.32 -12.99 1.24
C ASP A 84 7.30 -13.19 2.37
N ASN A 85 7.09 -14.45 2.75
CA ASN A 85 6.17 -14.81 3.83
C ASN A 85 6.91 -15.33 5.07
N GLN A 86 8.16 -14.93 5.25
CA GLN A 86 8.95 -15.34 6.41
C GLN A 86 8.37 -14.74 7.70
N PRO A 87 8.43 -15.49 8.82
CA PRO A 87 7.89 -15.00 10.09
C PRO A 87 8.47 -13.65 10.53
N ASP A 88 9.76 -13.43 10.34
CA ASP A 88 10.40 -12.16 10.70
C ASP A 88 9.86 -10.99 9.90
N THR A 89 9.61 -11.20 8.60
CA THR A 89 9.03 -10.18 7.73
C THR A 89 7.61 -9.86 8.16
N LEU A 90 6.82 -10.89 8.46
CA LEU A 90 5.44 -10.71 8.91
C LEU A 90 5.38 -9.98 10.25
N ASP A 91 6.27 -10.32 11.18
CA ASP A 91 6.32 -9.66 12.48
C ASP A 91 6.60 -8.15 12.33
N LYS A 92 7.54 -7.79 11.45
CA LYS A 92 7.86 -6.40 11.19
C LYS A 92 6.71 -5.68 10.49
N ALA A 93 6.02 -6.36 9.58
CA ALA A 93 4.88 -5.79 8.87
C ALA A 93 3.77 -5.38 9.83
N HIS A 94 3.54 -6.14 10.88
CA HIS A 94 2.49 -5.84 11.86
C HIS A 94 2.77 -4.56 12.66
N ILE A 95 4.00 -4.09 12.70
CA ILE A 95 4.33 -2.83 13.37
C ILE A 95 3.57 -1.65 12.73
N LEU A 96 3.31 -1.72 11.43
CA LEU A 96 2.57 -0.69 10.71
C LEU A 96 1.06 -0.81 10.85
N CYS A 97 0.57 -1.84 11.53
CA CYS A 97 -0.87 -2.11 11.70
C CYS A 97 -1.63 -2.11 10.38
N PRO A 98 -1.20 -2.89 9.38
CA PRO A 98 -1.85 -2.88 8.08
C PRO A 98 -3.25 -3.48 8.14
N ARG A 99 -4.11 -3.01 7.26
CA ARG A 99 -5.47 -3.56 7.11
C ARG A 99 -5.44 -4.89 6.37
N PHE A 100 -4.45 -5.07 5.50
CA PHE A 100 -4.32 -6.29 4.73
C PHE A 100 -2.86 -6.52 4.37
N ILE A 101 -2.43 -7.78 4.39
CA ILE A 101 -1.09 -8.18 4.02
C ILE A 101 -1.16 -9.16 2.86
N VAL A 102 -0.40 -8.88 1.79
CA VAL A 102 -0.25 -9.76 0.64
C VAL A 102 1.17 -10.31 0.68
N ALA A 103 1.31 -11.62 0.87
CA ALA A 103 2.62 -12.26 0.98
C ALA A 103 3.01 -13.03 -0.29
N ALA A 104 2.11 -13.13 -1.27
CA ALA A 104 2.36 -13.83 -2.53
C ALA A 104 1.49 -13.23 -3.63
N GLU A 105 1.97 -13.31 -4.89
CA GLU A 105 1.22 -12.80 -6.04
C GLU A 105 -0.16 -13.45 -6.20
N SER A 106 -0.30 -14.71 -5.78
CA SER A 106 -1.58 -15.41 -5.82
C SER A 106 -2.67 -14.69 -5.02
N ASP A 107 -2.29 -13.84 -4.07
CA ASP A 107 -3.23 -13.10 -3.24
C ASP A 107 -3.72 -11.81 -3.89
N PHE A 108 -3.21 -11.44 -5.05
CA PHE A 108 -3.61 -10.19 -5.71
C PHE A 108 -5.09 -10.16 -6.07
N LYS A 109 -5.70 -11.30 -6.33
CA LYS A 109 -7.14 -11.40 -6.59
C LYS A 109 -7.95 -10.94 -5.36
N HIS A 110 -7.50 -11.36 -4.19
CA HIS A 110 -8.13 -10.97 -2.93
C HIS A 110 -7.90 -9.48 -2.64
N LEU A 111 -6.75 -8.97 -3.04
CA LEU A 111 -6.43 -7.55 -2.87
C LEU A 111 -7.47 -6.66 -3.55
N GLY A 112 -7.87 -6.99 -4.78
CA GLY A 112 -8.89 -6.22 -5.48
C GLY A 112 -10.19 -6.14 -4.70
N SER A 113 -10.66 -7.28 -4.17
CA SER A 113 -11.86 -7.33 -3.35
C SER A 113 -11.72 -6.53 -2.07
N VAL A 114 -10.56 -6.60 -1.41
CA VAL A 114 -10.30 -5.86 -0.18
C VAL A 114 -10.32 -4.36 -0.45
N LEU A 115 -9.69 -3.91 -1.53
CA LEU A 115 -9.67 -2.49 -1.88
C LEU A 115 -11.09 -1.96 -2.15
N THR A 116 -11.89 -2.72 -2.87
CA THR A 116 -13.28 -2.35 -3.14
C THR A 116 -14.05 -2.15 -1.84
N LYS A 117 -13.88 -3.07 -0.89
CA LYS A 117 -14.55 -2.97 0.41
C LYS A 117 -14.03 -1.80 1.24
N MET A 118 -12.73 -1.54 1.21
CA MET A 118 -12.14 -0.43 1.95
C MET A 118 -12.68 0.90 1.44
N VAL A 119 -12.79 1.06 0.13
CA VAL A 119 -13.32 2.27 -0.50
C VAL A 119 -14.79 2.44 -0.13
N ASP A 120 -15.60 1.37 -0.20
CA ASP A 120 -17.01 1.42 0.16
C ASP A 120 -17.20 1.86 1.61
N LEU A 121 -16.42 1.31 2.53
CA LEU A 121 -16.49 1.68 3.94
C LEU A 121 -16.08 3.13 4.18
N TYR A 122 -15.05 3.60 3.46
CA TYR A 122 -14.62 4.99 3.54
C TYR A 122 -15.72 5.94 3.07
N ASP A 123 -16.33 5.63 1.92
CA ASP A 123 -17.37 6.46 1.34
C ASP A 123 -18.63 6.52 2.24
N LYS A 124 -18.93 5.42 2.93
CA LYS A 124 -20.07 5.37 3.84
C LYS A 124 -19.87 6.17 5.12
N THR A 125 -18.62 6.36 5.55
CA THR A 125 -18.31 7.12 6.77
C THR A 125 -18.09 8.60 6.52
N HIS A 126 -18.05 8.99 5.28
CA HIS A 126 -17.86 10.37 4.83
C HIS A 126 -19.00 10.79 3.90
#